data_b78a9ba07e405240b58f6757f9159611
#
_entry.id   b78a9ba07e405240b58f6757f9159611
#
_cell.length_a   1.000
_cell.length_b   1.000
_cell.length_c   1.000
_cell.angle_alpha   90.00
_cell.angle_beta   90.00
_cell.angle_gamma   90.00
#
_symmetry.space_group_name_H-M   'P 1'
#
loop_
_entity.id
_entity.type
_entity.pdbx_description
1 polymer ?
#
loop_
_entity_poly.entity_id
_entity_poly.type
_entity_poly.pdbx_seq_one_letter_code
_entity_poly.pdbx_strand_id
1 'polypeptide(L)'
;MALMQVSRRVDYALRTAINLARQTPGRASSVGEISVHEAIPKKFLEKIIQDLIHAGLVTSRRGAHGGYTLAREASEISFRDVIEAVEGPIALNVCVGDRTLCSVSPTCGMQHVWAEGQRRLIDLFAATRLSDLAGAPHAVESVASAAAQMRGALLDSATRGESVE
;
A
#
# COMPACT_ATOMS: atom_id res chain seq x y z
N MET A 1 -3.82 20.87 8.98
CA MET A 1 -3.11 20.30 7.83
C MET A 1 -4.04 19.29 7.18
N ALA A 2 -4.55 19.56 5.97
CA ALA A 2 -5.37 18.61 5.24
C ALA A 2 -4.43 17.59 4.59
N LEU A 3 -4.53 16.32 4.97
CA LEU A 3 -3.74 15.24 4.39
C LEU A 3 -4.62 14.51 3.36
N MET A 4 -4.12 14.35 2.13
CA MET A 4 -4.64 13.31 1.24
C MET A 4 -4.18 11.97 1.84
N GLN A 5 -5.06 11.34 2.61
CA GLN A 5 -4.71 10.11 3.35
C GLN A 5 -5.20 8.88 2.59
N VAL A 6 -4.34 7.90 2.50
CA VAL A 6 -4.73 6.52 2.21
C VAL A 6 -5.55 6.01 3.40
N SER A 7 -6.67 5.36 3.15
CA SER A 7 -7.51 4.83 4.22
C SER A 7 -6.78 3.74 5.01
N ARG A 8 -7.13 3.59 6.29
CA ARG A 8 -6.60 2.48 7.11
C ARG A 8 -6.91 1.10 6.51
N ARG A 9 -8.00 0.99 5.77
CA ARG A 9 -8.38 -0.26 5.10
C ARG A 9 -7.38 -0.63 4.03
N VAL A 10 -6.97 0.32 3.20
CA VAL A 10 -5.92 0.13 2.18
C VAL A 10 -4.57 -0.18 2.84
N ASP A 11 -4.17 0.59 3.86
CA ASP A 11 -2.92 0.34 4.60
C ASP A 11 -2.88 -1.10 5.16
N TYR A 12 -3.94 -1.53 5.83
CA TYR A 12 -4.03 -2.87 6.39
C TYR A 12 -4.05 -3.96 5.31
N ALA A 13 -4.72 -3.73 4.18
CA ALA A 13 -4.75 -4.67 3.06
C ALA A 13 -3.36 -4.87 2.45
N LEU A 14 -2.64 -3.79 2.20
CA LEU A 14 -1.27 -3.82 1.68
C LEU A 14 -0.33 -4.55 2.64
N ARG A 15 -0.36 -4.21 3.93
CA ARG A 15 0.45 -4.88 4.95
C ARG A 15 0.14 -6.36 5.05
N THR A 16 -1.15 -6.73 4.99
CA THR A 16 -1.58 -8.13 4.97
C THR A 16 -1.04 -8.87 3.74
N ALA A 17 -1.18 -8.30 2.55
CA ALA A 17 -0.70 -8.92 1.31
C ALA A 17 0.84 -9.05 1.29
N ILE A 18 1.57 -8.04 1.75
CA ILE A 18 3.04 -8.08 1.86
C ILE A 18 3.47 -9.12 2.90
N ASN A 19 2.77 -9.24 4.03
CA ASN A 19 3.04 -10.28 5.03
C ASN A 19 2.90 -11.67 4.42
N LEU A 20 1.83 -11.91 3.66
CA LEU A 20 1.63 -13.18 2.98
C LEU A 20 2.69 -13.43 1.89
N ALA A 21 3.13 -12.39 1.19
CA ALA A 21 4.20 -12.49 0.18
C ALA A 21 5.57 -12.86 0.77
N ARG A 22 5.81 -12.55 2.04
CA ARG A 22 7.04 -12.88 2.79
C ARG A 22 7.08 -14.33 3.29
N GLN A 23 5.94 -15.02 3.27
CA GLN A 23 5.89 -16.39 3.76
C GLN A 23 6.65 -17.35 2.83
N THR A 24 7.27 -18.36 3.42
CA THR A 24 7.88 -19.44 2.65
C THR A 24 6.80 -20.12 1.78
N PRO A 25 7.10 -20.48 0.54
CA PRO A 25 6.15 -21.17 -0.33
C PRO A 25 5.48 -22.37 0.38
N GLY A 26 4.15 -22.41 0.33
CA GLY A 26 3.36 -23.45 0.96
C GLY A 26 3.01 -23.27 2.44
N ARG A 27 3.59 -22.28 3.14
CA ARG A 27 3.20 -21.92 4.51
C ARG A 27 1.97 -20.99 4.47
N ALA A 28 0.94 -21.37 5.24
CA ALA A 28 -0.22 -20.52 5.46
C ALA A 28 -0.07 -19.75 6.79
N SER A 29 -0.53 -18.52 6.84
CA SER A 29 -0.56 -17.69 8.06
C SER A 29 -1.99 -17.57 8.57
N SER A 30 -2.20 -17.80 9.87
CA SER A 30 -3.49 -17.59 10.51
C SER A 30 -3.80 -16.10 10.69
N VAL A 31 -5.09 -15.75 10.83
CA VAL A 31 -5.51 -14.37 11.20
C VAL A 31 -4.79 -13.89 12.47
N GLY A 32 -4.61 -14.80 13.44
CA GLY A 32 -3.93 -14.48 14.70
C GLY A 32 -2.48 -14.05 14.49
N GLU A 33 -1.72 -14.81 13.71
CA GLU A 33 -0.32 -14.49 13.39
C GLU A 33 -0.20 -13.17 12.65
N ILE A 34 -1.01 -12.96 11.58
CA ILE A 34 -1.00 -11.71 10.82
C ILE A 34 -1.40 -10.53 11.70
N SER A 35 -2.44 -10.68 12.53
CA SER A 35 -2.94 -9.64 13.43
C SER A 35 -1.85 -9.15 14.40
N VAL A 36 -1.09 -10.09 14.99
CA VAL A 36 -0.01 -9.76 15.93
C VAL A 36 1.16 -9.12 15.19
N HIS A 37 1.61 -9.75 14.09
CA HIS A 37 2.77 -9.29 13.34
C HIS A 37 2.58 -7.91 12.73
N GLU A 38 1.39 -7.64 12.18
CA GLU A 38 1.07 -6.36 11.52
C GLU A 38 0.39 -5.35 12.45
N ALA A 39 0.13 -5.70 13.71
CA ALA A 39 -0.61 -4.87 14.67
C ALA A 39 -1.97 -4.40 14.10
N ILE A 40 -2.71 -5.31 13.44
CA ILE A 40 -4.03 -5.06 12.87
C ILE A 40 -5.10 -5.73 13.73
N PRO A 41 -6.15 -5.02 14.18
CA PRO A 41 -7.23 -5.65 14.95
C PRO A 41 -7.92 -6.77 14.16
N LYS A 42 -8.10 -7.96 14.76
CA LYS A 42 -8.62 -9.17 14.09
C LYS A 42 -9.91 -8.94 13.31
N LYS A 43 -10.88 -8.22 13.89
CA LYS A 43 -12.17 -7.93 13.22
C LYS A 43 -12.03 -7.17 11.89
N PHE A 44 -11.06 -6.24 11.82
CA PHE A 44 -10.78 -5.53 10.57
C PHE A 44 -10.04 -6.43 9.58
N LEU A 45 -9.07 -7.20 10.08
CA LEU A 45 -8.27 -8.11 9.27
C LEU A 45 -9.13 -9.19 8.61
N GLU A 46 -10.07 -9.81 9.33
CA GLU A 46 -11.01 -10.80 8.79
C GLU A 46 -11.80 -10.25 7.60
N LYS A 47 -12.31 -9.01 7.70
CA LYS A 47 -13.04 -8.37 6.61
C LYS A 47 -12.14 -8.10 5.40
N ILE A 48 -10.94 -7.58 5.64
CA ILE A 48 -9.94 -7.32 4.59
C ILE A 48 -9.56 -8.60 3.86
N ILE A 49 -9.30 -9.69 4.60
CA ILE A 49 -8.97 -10.99 4.00
C ILE A 49 -10.12 -11.49 3.12
N GLN A 50 -11.38 -11.30 3.53
CA GLN A 50 -12.53 -11.68 2.69
C GLN A 50 -12.56 -10.87 1.38
N ASP A 51 -12.31 -9.56 1.44
CA ASP A 51 -12.23 -8.72 0.23
C ASP A 51 -11.10 -9.20 -0.71
N LEU A 52 -9.92 -9.52 -0.15
CA LEU A 52 -8.79 -10.06 -0.92
C LEU A 52 -9.08 -11.45 -1.52
N ILE A 53 -9.85 -12.30 -0.82
CA ILE A 53 -10.31 -13.60 -1.34
C ILE A 53 -11.29 -13.40 -2.49
N HIS A 54 -12.28 -12.52 -2.34
CA HIS A 54 -13.24 -12.21 -3.40
C HIS A 54 -12.55 -11.66 -4.67
N ALA A 55 -11.50 -10.89 -4.50
CA ALA A 55 -10.67 -10.40 -5.61
C ALA A 55 -9.70 -11.44 -6.19
N GLY A 56 -9.64 -12.66 -5.64
CA GLY A 56 -8.75 -13.72 -6.10
C GLY A 56 -7.26 -13.47 -5.82
N LEU A 57 -6.94 -12.62 -4.83
CA LEU A 57 -5.56 -12.31 -4.42
C LEU A 57 -5.08 -13.22 -3.29
N VAL A 58 -6.00 -13.72 -2.47
CA VAL A 58 -5.73 -14.57 -1.31
C VAL A 58 -6.60 -15.82 -1.39
N THR A 59 -6.09 -16.93 -0.90
CA THR A 59 -6.84 -18.17 -0.73
C THR A 59 -6.74 -18.69 0.71
N SER A 60 -7.76 -19.43 1.15
CA SER A 60 -7.80 -20.04 2.48
C SER A 60 -7.49 -21.54 2.39
N ARG A 61 -6.72 -22.07 3.35
CA ARG A 61 -6.46 -23.50 3.53
C ARG A 61 -7.05 -23.97 4.86
N ARG A 62 -7.79 -25.07 4.85
CA ARG A 62 -8.37 -25.68 6.06
C ARG A 62 -7.37 -26.67 6.68
N GLY A 63 -7.53 -26.95 7.98
CA GLY A 63 -6.79 -27.97 8.73
C GLY A 63 -5.95 -27.40 9.87
N ALA A 64 -5.22 -28.28 10.57
CA ALA A 64 -4.39 -27.91 11.73
C ALA A 64 -3.27 -26.91 11.38
N HIS A 65 -2.79 -26.92 10.14
CA HIS A 65 -1.84 -25.95 9.58
C HIS A 65 -2.52 -25.03 8.55
N GLY A 66 -3.82 -24.79 8.74
CA GLY A 66 -4.62 -23.91 7.88
C GLY A 66 -4.32 -22.45 8.12
N GLY A 67 -4.85 -21.64 7.23
CA GLY A 67 -4.64 -20.18 7.24
C GLY A 67 -4.84 -19.60 5.85
N TYR A 68 -4.12 -18.53 5.57
CA TYR A 68 -4.21 -17.78 4.33
C TYR A 68 -2.86 -17.74 3.62
N THR A 69 -2.91 -17.80 2.29
CA THR A 69 -1.75 -17.65 1.39
C THR A 69 -2.14 -16.77 0.22
N LEU A 70 -1.17 -16.22 -0.50
CA LEU A 70 -1.47 -15.62 -1.79
C LEU A 70 -2.06 -16.68 -2.73
N ALA A 71 -3.01 -16.27 -3.59
CA ALA A 71 -3.64 -17.13 -4.59
C ALA A 71 -2.81 -17.25 -5.88
N ARG A 72 -1.87 -16.30 -6.07
CA ARG A 72 -0.95 -16.20 -7.21
C ARG A 72 0.44 -15.85 -6.69
N GLU A 73 1.46 -15.96 -7.56
CA GLU A 73 2.81 -15.53 -7.23
C GLU A 73 2.85 -14.04 -6.87
N ALA A 74 3.67 -13.66 -5.88
CA ALA A 74 3.80 -12.27 -5.43
C ALA A 74 4.26 -11.32 -6.55
N SER A 75 4.95 -11.82 -7.55
CA SER A 75 5.36 -11.10 -8.76
C SER A 75 4.22 -10.82 -9.74
N GLU A 76 3.08 -11.51 -9.60
CA GLU A 76 1.89 -11.33 -10.43
C GLU A 76 0.85 -10.39 -9.81
N ILE A 77 1.01 -10.05 -8.53
CA ILE A 77 0.09 -9.18 -7.79
C ILE A 77 0.73 -7.81 -7.66
N SER A 78 0.05 -6.79 -8.19
CA SER A 78 0.49 -5.41 -8.07
C SER A 78 -0.04 -4.73 -6.80
N PHE A 79 0.61 -3.64 -6.41
CA PHE A 79 0.15 -2.74 -5.36
C PHE A 79 -1.26 -2.20 -5.67
N ARG A 80 -1.51 -1.91 -6.97
CA ARG A 80 -2.82 -1.49 -7.47
C ARG A 80 -3.90 -2.54 -7.22
N ASP A 81 -3.64 -3.82 -7.53
CA ASP A 81 -4.61 -4.90 -7.37
C ASP A 81 -5.12 -4.98 -5.93
N VAL A 82 -4.22 -4.80 -4.95
CA VAL A 82 -4.58 -4.84 -3.53
C VAL A 82 -5.46 -3.66 -3.13
N ILE A 83 -5.16 -2.45 -3.62
CA ILE A 83 -5.97 -1.25 -3.34
C ILE A 83 -7.37 -1.43 -3.94
N GLU A 84 -7.46 -1.79 -5.21
CA GLU A 84 -8.72 -1.93 -5.92
C GLU A 84 -9.58 -3.08 -5.38
N ALA A 85 -8.97 -4.12 -4.79
CA ALA A 85 -9.68 -5.19 -4.11
C ALA A 85 -10.49 -4.73 -2.90
N VAL A 86 -10.05 -3.72 -2.19
CA VAL A 86 -10.69 -3.28 -0.93
C VAL A 86 -11.50 -1.99 -1.06
N GLU A 87 -11.18 -1.11 -2.00
CA GLU A 87 -11.86 0.18 -2.18
C GLU A 87 -12.43 0.42 -3.58
N GLY A 88 -12.16 -0.51 -4.50
CA GLY A 88 -12.56 -0.33 -5.90
C GLY A 88 -11.60 0.58 -6.67
N PRO A 89 -11.98 1.01 -7.89
CA PRO A 89 -11.12 1.76 -8.79
C PRO A 89 -10.56 3.04 -8.15
N ILE A 90 -9.25 3.26 -8.35
CA ILE A 90 -8.56 4.43 -7.81
C ILE A 90 -9.02 5.68 -8.56
N ALA A 91 -9.49 6.68 -7.83
CA ALA A 91 -9.84 7.99 -8.37
C ALA A 91 -9.33 9.11 -7.47
N LEU A 92 -8.45 9.96 -7.98
CA LEU A 92 -7.91 11.10 -7.24
C LEU A 92 -8.95 12.20 -7.02
N ASN A 93 -9.92 12.31 -7.92
CA ASN A 93 -11.00 13.28 -7.85
C ASN A 93 -12.21 12.73 -8.62
N VAL A 94 -13.40 13.22 -8.28
CA VAL A 94 -14.67 12.83 -8.91
C VAL A 94 -14.60 12.93 -10.44
N CYS A 95 -14.03 14.02 -10.98
CA CYS A 95 -13.98 14.28 -12.43
C CYS A 95 -13.05 13.34 -13.23
N VAL A 96 -12.19 12.57 -12.56
CA VAL A 96 -11.35 11.56 -13.22
C VAL A 96 -11.85 10.14 -12.98
N GLY A 97 -12.67 9.93 -11.93
CA GLY A 97 -13.41 8.69 -11.71
C GLY A 97 -14.66 8.61 -12.60
N ASP A 98 -15.51 9.61 -12.52
CA ASP A 98 -16.71 9.73 -13.37
C ASP A 98 -16.94 11.20 -13.74
N ARG A 99 -16.73 11.54 -15.01
CA ARG A 99 -16.88 12.91 -15.54
C ARG A 99 -18.29 13.45 -15.45
N THR A 100 -19.30 12.57 -15.40
CA THR A 100 -20.70 12.95 -15.35
C THR A 100 -21.10 13.54 -13.99
N LEU A 101 -20.36 13.19 -12.94
CA LEU A 101 -20.61 13.65 -11.57
C LEU A 101 -20.07 15.07 -11.28
N CYS A 102 -19.36 15.69 -12.23
CA CYS A 102 -18.79 17.02 -12.06
C CYS A 102 -19.37 17.98 -13.11
N SER A 103 -20.22 18.89 -12.70
CA SER A 103 -20.90 19.84 -13.58
C SER A 103 -19.99 20.80 -14.32
N VAL A 104 -18.79 21.08 -13.78
CA VAL A 104 -17.79 21.98 -14.40
C VAL A 104 -16.70 21.23 -15.18
N SER A 105 -16.76 19.90 -15.23
CA SER A 105 -15.75 19.06 -15.90
C SER A 105 -15.45 19.46 -17.35
N PRO A 106 -16.44 19.81 -18.19
CA PRO A 106 -16.20 20.15 -19.60
C PRO A 106 -15.34 21.38 -19.83
N THR A 107 -15.34 22.34 -18.89
CA THR A 107 -14.64 23.63 -19.00
C THR A 107 -13.56 23.83 -17.94
N CYS A 108 -13.33 22.82 -17.08
CA CYS A 108 -12.41 22.93 -15.97
C CYS A 108 -10.95 22.78 -16.39
N GLY A 109 -10.17 23.85 -16.26
CA GLY A 109 -8.74 23.85 -16.55
C GLY A 109 -7.89 22.95 -15.64
N MET A 110 -8.42 22.48 -14.48
CA MET A 110 -7.71 21.57 -13.57
C MET A 110 -7.86 20.09 -13.95
N GLN A 111 -8.85 19.74 -14.78
CA GLN A 111 -9.21 18.35 -15.08
C GLN A 111 -8.03 17.58 -15.68
N HIS A 112 -7.26 18.18 -16.59
CA HIS A 112 -6.11 17.54 -17.21
C HIS A 112 -4.98 17.27 -16.21
N VAL A 113 -4.79 18.13 -15.19
CA VAL A 113 -3.78 17.94 -14.13
C VAL A 113 -4.16 16.74 -13.27
N TRP A 114 -5.45 16.63 -12.87
CA TRP A 114 -5.94 15.49 -12.11
C TRP A 114 -5.84 14.19 -12.92
N ALA A 115 -6.19 14.21 -14.20
CA ALA A 115 -6.10 13.05 -15.07
C ALA A 115 -4.65 12.57 -15.23
N GLU A 116 -3.71 13.48 -15.45
CA GLU A 116 -2.28 13.15 -15.56
C GLU A 116 -1.71 12.64 -14.23
N GLY A 117 -2.06 13.28 -13.10
CA GLY A 117 -1.65 12.82 -11.77
C GLY A 117 -2.16 11.41 -11.48
N GLN A 118 -3.44 11.15 -11.78
CA GLN A 118 -4.03 9.81 -11.63
C GLN A 118 -3.33 8.77 -12.50
N ARG A 119 -3.08 9.07 -13.77
CA ARG A 119 -2.40 8.16 -14.69
C ARG A 119 -1.02 7.76 -14.12
N ARG A 120 -0.20 8.72 -13.72
CA ARG A 120 1.13 8.44 -13.13
C ARG A 120 1.05 7.61 -11.86
N LEU A 121 0.07 7.90 -10.99
CA LEU A 121 -0.15 7.15 -9.76
C LEU A 121 -0.53 5.69 -10.05
N ILE A 122 -1.49 5.50 -10.98
CA ILE A 122 -1.93 4.16 -11.40
C ILE A 122 -0.79 3.39 -12.05
N ASP A 123 -0.01 4.02 -12.92
CA ASP A 123 1.14 3.40 -13.59
C ASP A 123 2.19 2.93 -12.55
N LEU A 124 2.51 3.77 -11.56
CA LEU A 124 3.41 3.42 -10.46
C LEU A 124 2.88 2.22 -9.67
N PHE A 125 1.61 2.26 -9.26
CA PHE A 125 1.01 1.18 -8.46
C PHE A 125 0.86 -0.13 -9.24
N ALA A 126 0.59 -0.05 -10.54
CA ALA A 126 0.52 -1.21 -11.41
C ALA A 126 1.90 -1.83 -11.69
N ALA A 127 2.94 -1.00 -11.75
CA ALA A 127 4.32 -1.47 -11.95
C ALA A 127 4.94 -2.08 -10.68
N THR A 128 4.51 -1.65 -9.49
CA THR A 128 5.04 -2.14 -8.19
C THR A 128 4.41 -3.48 -7.84
N ARG A 129 5.21 -4.53 -7.71
CA ARG A 129 4.76 -5.89 -7.36
C ARG A 129 4.94 -6.18 -5.87
N LEU A 130 4.14 -7.10 -5.33
CA LEU A 130 4.31 -7.53 -3.94
C LEU A 130 5.68 -8.17 -3.70
N SER A 131 6.25 -8.85 -4.71
CA SER A 131 7.61 -9.39 -4.66
C SER A 131 8.67 -8.33 -4.38
N ASP A 132 8.52 -7.13 -4.94
CA ASP A 132 9.46 -6.03 -4.78
C ASP A 132 9.47 -5.49 -3.33
N LEU A 133 8.31 -5.61 -2.66
CA LEU A 133 8.09 -5.13 -1.30
C LEU A 133 8.35 -6.21 -0.24
N ALA A 134 8.22 -7.48 -0.60
CA ALA A 134 8.44 -8.59 0.33
C ALA A 134 9.88 -8.70 0.80
N GLY A 135 10.86 -8.35 -0.04
CA GLY A 135 12.28 -8.33 0.28
C GLY A 135 12.76 -7.07 1.03
N ALA A 136 11.93 -6.03 1.10
CA ALA A 136 12.29 -4.80 1.81
C ALA A 136 12.25 -5.02 3.33
N PRO A 137 13.21 -4.47 4.11
CA PRO A 137 13.14 -4.52 5.56
C PRO A 137 11.85 -3.87 6.06
N HIS A 138 11.30 -4.37 7.18
CA HIS A 138 10.06 -3.85 7.77
C HIS A 138 10.22 -2.33 7.96
N ALA A 139 9.25 -1.54 7.50
CA ALA A 139 9.33 -0.06 7.44
C ALA A 139 9.65 0.63 8.77
N VAL A 140 9.53 -0.07 9.90
CA VAL A 140 9.88 0.44 11.24
C VAL A 140 11.39 0.69 11.36
N GLU A 141 12.25 -0.15 10.76
CA GLU A 141 13.70 0.06 10.77
C GLU A 141 14.15 1.10 9.73
N SER A 142 13.48 1.15 8.57
CA SER A 142 13.86 2.09 7.50
C SER A 142 13.51 3.54 7.84
N VAL A 143 12.40 3.79 8.54
CA VAL A 143 12.01 5.16 8.98
C VAL A 143 12.97 5.67 10.05
N ALA A 144 13.40 4.83 10.97
CA ALA A 144 14.41 5.20 11.98
C ALA A 144 15.77 5.50 11.33
N SER A 145 16.17 4.71 10.33
CA SER A 145 17.43 4.91 9.58
C SER A 145 17.35 6.16 8.70
N ALA A 146 16.27 6.39 7.99
CA ALA A 146 16.07 7.60 7.17
C ALA A 146 16.01 8.87 8.01
N ALA A 147 15.35 8.83 9.18
CA ALA A 147 15.30 9.96 10.11
C ALA A 147 16.69 10.24 10.73
N ALA A 148 17.49 9.21 10.99
CA ALA A 148 18.88 9.37 11.47
C ALA A 148 19.77 9.96 10.39
N GLN A 149 19.64 9.54 9.14
CA GLN A 149 20.38 10.09 8.00
C GLN A 149 20.03 11.56 7.73
N MET A 150 18.73 11.92 7.80
CA MET A 150 18.29 13.32 7.66
C MET A 150 18.81 14.21 8.78
N ARG A 151 18.84 13.73 10.03
CA ARG A 151 19.44 14.48 11.15
C ARG A 151 20.95 14.65 10.99
N GLY A 152 21.66 13.62 10.53
CA GLY A 152 23.09 13.70 10.24
C GLY A 152 23.42 14.74 9.16
N ALA A 153 22.63 14.76 8.06
CA ALA A 153 22.81 15.71 6.98
C ALA A 153 22.52 17.18 7.41
N LEU A 154 21.52 17.38 8.29
CA LEU A 154 21.21 18.71 8.86
C LEU A 154 22.32 19.22 9.80
N LEU A 155 22.92 18.35 10.61
CA LEU A 155 24.02 18.71 11.49
C LEU A 155 25.30 19.05 10.70
N ASP A 156 25.59 18.27 9.64
CA ASP A 156 26.74 18.49 8.75
C ASP A 156 26.64 19.81 7.94
N SER A 157 25.41 20.23 7.60
CA SER A 157 25.18 21.52 6.93
C SER A 157 25.31 22.71 7.89
N ALA A 158 24.95 22.54 9.17
CA ALA A 158 25.07 23.57 10.19
C ALA A 158 26.55 23.83 10.60
N THR A 159 27.41 22.79 10.59
CA THR A 159 28.82 22.93 10.91
C THR A 159 29.67 23.49 9.77
N ARG A 160 29.19 23.47 8.52
CA ARG A 160 29.89 24.06 7.36
C ARG A 160 29.53 25.51 7.08
N GLY A 161 28.61 26.10 7.83
CA GLY A 161 28.13 27.49 7.65
C GLY A 161 28.92 28.56 8.44
N GLU A 162 29.90 28.19 9.28
CA GLU A 162 30.72 29.15 10.05
C GLU A 162 32.19 29.09 9.63
N SER A 163 32.50 29.55 8.43
CA SER A 163 33.84 29.97 8.03
C SER A 163 33.77 30.82 6.76
N VAL A 164 33.28 32.05 6.88
CA VAL A 164 33.62 33.13 5.95
C VAL A 164 33.80 34.40 6.80
N GLU A 165 35.04 34.69 7.16
CA GLU A 165 35.51 36.07 7.39
C GLU A 165 35.76 36.75 6.06
#